data_cbaf981c9835a14997ecafeed5df94ca
#
_entry.id   cbaf981c9835a14997ecafeed5df94ca
#
_cell.length_a   1.000
_cell.length_b   1.000
_cell.length_c   1.000
_cell.angle_alpha   90.00
_cell.angle_beta   90.00
_cell.angle_gamma   90.00
#
_symmetry.space_group_name_H-M   'P 1'
#
loop_
_entity.id
_entity.type
_entity.pdbx_description
1 polymer ?
#
loop_
_entity_poly.entity_id
_entity_poly.type
_entity_poly.pdbx_seq_one_letter_code
_entity_poly.pdbx_strand_id
1 'polypeptide(L)'
;LHNGRHSFPTRRSSDLLADRASDLAILQLTGAADLPALPLRDSDTLEVGDLVLAIGNPFGVGQTVSSGIVSGLARSAYQLGDGRGYFVQTDAAINPGNSGGALVDMAGQLVGINTAILSKSGGSIGIGFAIPANLVAAVVARAEAGEDRFARPWAGVSAQEVDAAMAEAVGLGLPPRGVVLSALAPESPFAAAGLKPGDVVTALDGRETNTPQEMMFRLAILGPEATVPVTWWRNGEEMTASLTLIAPPDSPPRDRTTVPAALALAGAVLERINPAVIAEKNLPQDAKGVLVAEVGGLAAEVGLAPGDILLQINGQAVATPSDAVAALQQGGRRWQVDVLRQGQPLRLRFRI
;
A
#
# COMPACT_ATOMS: atom_id res chain seq x y z
N LEU A 1 -8.61 -0.49 22.05
CA LEU A 1 -8.80 -1.50 20.99
C LEU A 1 -10.23 -1.37 20.44
N HIS A 2 -10.51 -0.33 19.66
CA HIS A 2 -11.69 -0.28 18.82
C HIS A 2 -11.23 -0.59 17.40
N ASN A 3 -11.33 -1.87 17.04
CA ASN A 3 -11.37 -2.32 15.66
C ASN A 3 -12.68 -1.80 15.05
N GLY A 4 -12.73 -0.53 14.70
CA GLY A 4 -13.72 -0.01 13.78
C GLY A 4 -13.38 -0.65 12.42
N ARG A 5 -13.98 -1.79 12.14
CA ARG A 5 -14.12 -2.27 10.77
C ARG A 5 -14.95 -1.22 10.04
N HIS A 6 -14.29 -0.25 9.42
CA HIS A 6 -14.90 0.47 8.32
C HIS A 6 -15.09 -0.59 7.24
N SER A 7 -16.27 -1.22 7.24
CA SER A 7 -16.71 -1.98 6.07
C SER A 7 -16.79 -0.97 4.94
N PHE A 8 -15.82 -0.98 4.04
CA PHE A 8 -16.00 -0.34 2.74
C PHE A 8 -17.33 -0.87 2.20
N PRO A 9 -18.26 0.01 1.83
CA PRO A 9 -19.48 -0.44 1.21
C PRO A 9 -19.09 -1.31 0.02
N THR A 10 -19.73 -2.47 -0.10
CA THR A 10 -19.73 -3.21 -1.34
C THR A 10 -20.03 -2.22 -2.45
N ARG A 11 -19.14 -2.15 -3.45
CA ARG A 11 -19.15 -1.21 -4.56
C ARG A 11 -20.61 -0.85 -4.92
N ARG A 12 -21.00 0.38 -4.64
CA ARG A 12 -22.32 0.88 -5.05
C ARG A 12 -22.23 1.26 -6.52
N SER A 13 -23.34 1.27 -7.23
CA SER A 13 -23.40 1.66 -8.65
C SER A 13 -22.91 3.10 -8.95
N SER A 14 -22.59 3.87 -7.91
CA SER A 14 -22.05 5.22 -7.96
C SER A 14 -20.55 5.32 -7.70
N ASP A 15 -19.88 4.24 -7.27
CA ASP A 15 -18.45 4.26 -7.02
C ASP A 15 -17.71 4.11 -8.35
N LEU A 16 -16.89 5.08 -8.72
CA LEU A 16 -16.01 5.00 -9.90
C LEU A 16 -14.79 4.15 -9.60
N LEU A 17 -14.14 4.41 -8.45
CA LEU A 17 -12.94 3.71 -8.03
C LEU A 17 -12.86 3.70 -6.51
N ALA A 18 -12.44 2.57 -5.93
CA ALA A 18 -12.12 2.46 -4.50
C ALA A 18 -10.72 1.86 -4.33
N ASP A 19 -9.85 2.58 -3.61
CA ASP A 19 -8.49 2.15 -3.30
C ASP A 19 -8.28 2.00 -1.79
N ARG A 20 -8.28 0.77 -1.31
CA ARG A 20 -8.10 0.47 0.11
C ARG A 20 -6.72 0.83 0.65
N ALA A 21 -5.70 0.76 -0.21
CA ALA A 21 -4.32 0.98 0.23
C ALA A 21 -4.04 2.47 0.53
N SER A 22 -4.76 3.40 -0.12
CA SER A 22 -4.71 4.83 0.19
C SER A 22 -5.89 5.32 1.01
N ASP A 23 -6.86 4.45 1.37
CA ASP A 23 -8.10 4.82 2.08
C ASP A 23 -8.93 5.86 1.31
N LEU A 24 -8.95 5.78 -0.04
CA LEU A 24 -9.69 6.68 -0.92
C LEU A 24 -10.79 5.95 -1.70
N ALA A 25 -11.91 6.63 -1.89
CA ALA A 25 -12.95 6.22 -2.83
C ALA A 25 -13.41 7.44 -3.65
N ILE A 26 -13.53 7.25 -4.96
CA ILE A 26 -14.04 8.26 -5.88
C ILE A 26 -15.49 7.95 -6.19
N LEU A 27 -16.37 8.90 -5.87
CA LEU A 27 -17.80 8.79 -6.07
C LEU A 27 -18.23 9.74 -7.19
N GLN A 28 -19.05 9.24 -8.12
CA GLN A 28 -19.69 10.09 -9.11
C GLN A 28 -21.07 10.51 -8.62
N LEU A 29 -21.30 11.82 -8.55
CA LEU A 29 -22.60 12.37 -8.22
C LEU A 29 -23.51 12.33 -9.47
N THR A 30 -24.70 11.73 -9.31
CA THR A 30 -25.72 11.72 -10.38
C THR A 30 -26.70 12.87 -10.17
N GLY A 31 -27.03 13.60 -11.25
CA GLY A 31 -28.01 14.68 -11.21
C GLY A 31 -27.53 15.97 -10.51
N ALA A 32 -26.24 16.07 -10.20
CA ALA A 32 -25.63 17.30 -9.71
C ALA A 32 -24.93 18.04 -10.86
N ALA A 33 -25.23 19.30 -11.03
CA ALA A 33 -24.56 20.20 -11.98
C ALA A 33 -24.09 21.44 -11.23
N ASP A 34 -23.00 22.04 -11.69
CA ASP A 34 -22.47 23.34 -11.22
C ASP A 34 -22.19 23.44 -9.72
N LEU A 35 -21.73 22.32 -9.11
CA LEU A 35 -21.29 22.36 -7.73
C LEU A 35 -19.91 23.03 -7.63
N PRO A 36 -19.70 23.91 -6.62
CA PRO A 36 -18.39 24.48 -6.38
C PRO A 36 -17.41 23.37 -5.97
N ALA A 37 -16.24 23.35 -6.61
CA ALA A 37 -15.16 22.41 -6.31
C ALA A 37 -13.97 23.14 -5.69
N LEU A 38 -13.25 22.47 -4.78
CA LEU A 38 -11.99 22.97 -4.26
C LEU A 38 -10.88 22.76 -5.29
N PRO A 39 -10.09 23.79 -5.63
CA PRO A 39 -8.90 23.60 -6.44
C PRO A 39 -7.87 22.76 -5.66
N LEU A 40 -7.17 21.86 -6.35
CA LEU A 40 -6.10 21.06 -5.76
C LEU A 40 -4.80 21.87 -5.74
N ARG A 41 -4.12 21.94 -4.59
CA ARG A 41 -2.77 22.47 -4.48
C ARG A 41 -1.77 21.32 -4.72
N ASP A 42 -0.65 21.60 -5.41
CA ASP A 42 0.48 20.70 -5.45
C ASP A 42 1.00 20.47 -4.02
N SER A 43 0.72 19.29 -3.46
CA SER A 43 1.11 18.97 -2.07
C SER A 43 2.62 18.86 -1.86
N ASP A 44 3.43 18.82 -2.93
CA ASP A 44 4.89 18.90 -2.84
C ASP A 44 5.40 20.32 -2.53
N THR A 45 4.53 21.33 -2.64
CA THR A 45 4.85 22.73 -2.28
C THR A 45 4.51 23.07 -0.84
N LEU A 46 4.03 22.09 -0.06
CA LEU A 46 3.75 22.29 1.36
C LEU A 46 5.04 22.35 2.14
N GLU A 47 5.07 23.26 3.13
CA GLU A 47 6.16 23.40 4.08
C GLU A 47 5.66 23.15 5.51
N VAL A 48 6.52 22.63 6.37
CA VAL A 48 6.21 22.53 7.79
C VAL A 48 6.05 23.94 8.37
N GLY A 49 4.90 24.19 9.01
CA GLY A 49 4.50 25.50 9.48
C GLY A 49 3.41 26.17 8.62
N ASP A 50 3.11 25.65 7.44
CA ASP A 50 1.99 26.15 6.63
C ASP A 50 0.68 26.07 7.41
N LEU A 51 -0.11 27.16 7.43
CA LEU A 51 -1.42 27.20 8.06
C LEU A 51 -2.42 26.40 7.25
N VAL A 52 -3.19 25.55 7.93
CA VAL A 52 -4.22 24.71 7.32
C VAL A 52 -5.49 24.68 8.16
N LEU A 53 -6.61 24.42 7.48
CA LEU A 53 -7.93 24.24 8.07
C LEU A 53 -8.42 22.81 7.77
N ALA A 54 -8.74 22.07 8.81
CA ALA A 54 -9.40 20.77 8.66
C ALA A 54 -10.91 20.97 8.74
N ILE A 55 -11.62 20.54 7.70
CA ILE A 55 -13.07 20.69 7.55
C ILE A 55 -13.71 19.31 7.60
N GLY A 56 -14.79 19.16 8.35
CA GLY A 56 -15.52 17.90 8.45
C GLY A 56 -16.82 18.03 9.23
N ASN A 57 -17.41 16.89 9.57
CA ASN A 57 -18.63 16.80 10.40
C ASN A 57 -18.41 15.81 11.56
N PRO A 58 -17.55 16.17 12.55
CA PRO A 58 -17.22 15.29 13.64
C PRO A 58 -18.48 14.98 14.46
N PHE A 59 -18.67 13.73 14.80
CA PHE A 59 -19.79 13.21 15.62
C PHE A 59 -21.18 13.51 15.05
N GLY A 60 -21.28 13.99 13.79
CA GLY A 60 -22.57 14.32 13.17
C GLY A 60 -23.26 15.56 13.74
N VAL A 61 -22.54 16.40 14.48
CA VAL A 61 -23.11 17.63 15.10
C VAL A 61 -23.20 18.83 14.17
N GLY A 62 -22.78 18.67 12.91
CA GLY A 62 -22.73 19.70 11.88
C GLY A 62 -21.32 19.97 11.37
N GLN A 63 -21.22 20.81 10.32
CA GLN A 63 -19.95 21.19 9.73
C GLN A 63 -19.08 21.90 10.76
N THR A 64 -17.85 21.44 10.90
CA THR A 64 -16.86 21.97 11.84
C THR A 64 -15.58 22.31 11.10
N VAL A 65 -14.95 23.40 11.50
CA VAL A 65 -13.64 23.83 10.98
C VAL A 65 -12.69 23.93 12.17
N SER A 66 -11.54 23.25 12.08
CA SER A 66 -10.44 23.40 13.03
C SER A 66 -9.18 23.90 12.31
N SER A 67 -8.42 24.77 12.96
CA SER A 67 -7.18 25.33 12.41
C SER A 67 -5.97 24.68 13.05
N GLY A 68 -4.89 24.63 12.29
CA GLY A 68 -3.59 24.15 12.71
C GLY A 68 -2.53 24.45 11.65
N ILE A 69 -1.42 23.75 11.72
CA ILE A 69 -0.32 23.84 10.77
C ILE A 69 0.00 22.48 10.17
N VAL A 70 0.72 22.47 9.07
CA VAL A 70 1.46 21.30 8.62
C VAL A 70 2.57 21.02 9.63
N SER A 71 2.46 19.94 10.41
CA SER A 71 3.41 19.58 11.46
C SER A 71 4.51 18.65 10.96
N GLY A 72 4.33 18.05 9.79
CA GLY A 72 5.31 17.18 9.16
C GLY A 72 4.85 16.70 7.79
N LEU A 73 5.84 16.42 6.95
CA LEU A 73 5.67 15.84 5.63
C LEU A 73 6.28 14.44 5.62
N ALA A 74 5.94 13.63 4.63
CA ALA A 74 6.50 12.29 4.46
C ALA A 74 6.34 11.35 5.67
N ARG A 75 5.28 11.53 6.47
CA ARG A 75 5.09 10.68 7.65
C ARG A 75 4.51 9.33 7.27
N SER A 76 5.30 8.28 7.51
CA SER A 76 4.77 6.93 7.55
C SER A 76 4.10 6.71 8.91
N ALA A 77 2.77 6.77 8.94
CA ALA A 77 2.05 6.44 10.16
C ALA A 77 2.04 4.92 10.34
N TYR A 78 3.03 4.40 11.03
CA TYR A 78 3.23 2.97 11.31
C TYR A 78 2.00 2.26 11.93
N GLN A 79 1.00 3.01 12.37
CA GLN A 79 -0.21 2.50 13.01
C GLN A 79 -1.46 2.68 12.15
N LEU A 80 -1.34 3.24 10.94
CA LEU A 80 -2.44 3.42 10.01
C LEU A 80 -2.33 2.38 8.89
N GLY A 81 -3.12 1.32 8.99
CA GLY A 81 -3.15 0.25 8.00
C GLY A 81 -1.82 -0.52 7.91
N ASP A 82 -1.41 -0.86 6.71
CA ASP A 82 -0.22 -1.70 6.44
C ASP A 82 1.11 -0.94 6.52
N GLY A 83 1.17 0.26 7.09
CA GLY A 83 2.39 1.07 7.24
C GLY A 83 2.95 1.63 5.91
N ARG A 84 2.14 1.66 4.85
CA ARG A 84 2.56 2.04 3.48
C ARG A 84 2.17 3.46 3.08
N GLY A 85 1.55 4.22 3.98
CA GLY A 85 1.05 5.55 3.67
C GLY A 85 2.15 6.60 3.69
N TYR A 86 2.02 7.58 2.81
CA TYR A 86 2.70 8.85 2.84
C TYR A 86 1.65 9.91 3.15
N PHE A 87 1.80 10.60 4.29
CA PHE A 87 0.77 11.49 4.80
C PHE A 87 1.32 12.87 5.10
N VAL A 88 0.48 13.88 4.97
CA VAL A 88 0.65 15.20 5.57
C VAL A 88 0.21 15.09 7.02
N GLN A 89 1.09 15.41 7.96
CA GLN A 89 0.76 15.51 9.38
C GLN A 89 0.31 16.93 9.71
N THR A 90 -0.73 17.07 10.53
CA THR A 90 -1.23 18.35 11.03
C THR A 90 -1.60 18.27 12.51
N ASP A 91 -1.53 19.39 13.20
CA ASP A 91 -2.05 19.54 14.56
C ASP A 91 -3.46 20.13 14.59
N ALA A 92 -4.02 20.51 13.42
CA ALA A 92 -5.45 20.80 13.29
C ALA A 92 -6.26 19.64 13.88
N ALA A 93 -7.22 19.94 14.74
CA ALA A 93 -7.97 18.91 15.47
C ALA A 93 -8.82 18.06 14.50
N ILE A 94 -8.36 16.85 14.21
CA ILE A 94 -9.11 15.82 13.47
C ILE A 94 -9.74 14.88 14.50
N ASN A 95 -11.04 14.64 14.39
CA ASN A 95 -11.80 13.75 15.25
C ASN A 95 -12.64 12.79 14.38
N PRO A 96 -13.15 11.67 14.94
CA PRO A 96 -14.06 10.79 14.21
C PRO A 96 -15.24 11.56 13.58
N GLY A 97 -15.39 11.42 12.26
CA GLY A 97 -16.34 12.19 11.43
C GLY A 97 -15.70 13.27 10.57
N ASN A 98 -14.44 13.65 10.82
CA ASN A 98 -13.67 14.50 9.91
C ASN A 98 -13.01 13.72 8.77
N SER A 99 -12.85 12.39 8.91
CA SER A 99 -12.29 11.52 7.85
C SER A 99 -13.12 11.63 6.57
N GLY A 100 -12.43 11.81 5.42
CA GLY A 100 -13.03 12.11 4.13
C GLY A 100 -13.31 13.61 3.91
N GLY A 101 -13.19 14.46 4.94
CA GLY A 101 -13.27 15.90 4.84
C GLY A 101 -11.97 16.53 4.30
N ALA A 102 -12.05 17.78 3.90
CA ALA A 102 -10.94 18.51 3.31
C ALA A 102 -9.94 19.01 4.36
N LEU A 103 -8.65 18.94 4.04
CA LEU A 103 -7.60 19.78 4.62
C LEU A 103 -7.27 20.84 3.56
N VAL A 104 -7.46 22.13 3.90
CA VAL A 104 -7.26 23.22 2.95
C VAL A 104 -6.24 24.22 3.49
N ASP A 105 -5.58 24.93 2.59
CA ASP A 105 -4.71 26.05 2.94
C ASP A 105 -5.52 27.36 3.11
N MET A 106 -4.83 28.48 3.40
CA MET A 106 -5.45 29.78 3.60
C MET A 106 -5.97 30.43 2.30
N ALA A 107 -5.61 29.87 1.13
CA ALA A 107 -6.16 30.27 -0.17
C ALA A 107 -7.41 29.46 -0.55
N GLY A 108 -7.84 28.51 0.29
CA GLY A 108 -8.98 27.63 0.04
C GLY A 108 -8.66 26.50 -0.93
N GLN A 109 -7.38 26.18 -1.15
CA GLN A 109 -6.96 25.06 -1.99
C GLN A 109 -6.89 23.77 -1.16
N LEU A 110 -7.29 22.65 -1.75
CA LEU A 110 -7.20 21.33 -1.11
C LEU A 110 -5.73 20.89 -1.06
N VAL A 111 -5.20 20.69 0.14
CA VAL A 111 -3.85 20.16 0.38
C VAL A 111 -3.86 18.68 0.73
N GLY A 112 -5.02 18.17 1.16
CA GLY A 112 -5.20 16.74 1.45
C GLY A 112 -6.61 16.38 1.88
N ILE A 113 -6.86 15.08 2.03
CA ILE A 113 -8.09 14.52 2.58
C ILE A 113 -7.81 13.98 3.98
N ASN A 114 -8.53 14.46 4.99
CA ASN A 114 -8.41 13.98 6.36
C ASN A 114 -8.71 12.47 6.42
N THR A 115 -7.84 11.68 7.04
CA THR A 115 -8.06 10.22 7.11
C THR A 115 -8.02 9.69 8.54
N ALA A 116 -6.98 9.98 9.31
CA ALA A 116 -6.76 9.32 10.58
C ALA A 116 -6.11 10.21 11.64
N ILE A 117 -6.14 9.74 12.87
CA ILE A 117 -5.44 10.35 14.02
C ILE A 117 -4.60 9.29 14.72
N LEU A 118 -3.47 9.73 15.29
CA LEU A 118 -2.77 8.95 16.30
C LEU A 118 -3.39 9.27 17.65
N SER A 119 -4.13 8.31 18.24
CA SER A 119 -4.81 8.53 19.52
C SER A 119 -5.04 7.23 20.26
N LYS A 120 -4.79 7.24 21.57
CA LYS A 120 -5.14 6.13 22.47
C LYS A 120 -6.56 6.25 23.04
N SER A 121 -7.11 7.47 23.07
CA SER A 121 -8.42 7.77 23.64
C SER A 121 -9.53 7.91 22.59
N GLY A 122 -9.19 7.87 21.30
CA GLY A 122 -10.15 8.05 20.19
C GLY A 122 -10.44 9.52 19.84
N GLY A 123 -9.91 10.49 20.58
CA GLY A 123 -9.98 11.92 20.26
C GLY A 123 -8.62 12.47 19.81
N SER A 124 -8.64 13.66 19.18
CA SER A 124 -7.41 14.34 18.74
C SER A 124 -6.50 14.69 19.92
N ILE A 125 -5.21 14.40 19.76
CA ILE A 125 -4.13 14.84 20.67
C ILE A 125 -3.14 15.76 19.96
N GLY A 126 -3.55 16.40 18.84
CA GLY A 126 -2.70 17.26 18.03
C GLY A 126 -1.83 16.48 17.03
N ILE A 127 -2.18 15.23 16.70
CA ILE A 127 -1.52 14.44 15.67
C ILE A 127 -2.58 13.86 14.74
N GLY A 128 -2.83 14.58 13.65
CA GLY A 128 -3.73 14.19 12.59
C GLY A 128 -2.98 13.93 11.29
N PHE A 129 -3.58 13.16 10.40
CA PHE A 129 -3.02 12.78 9.11
C PHE A 129 -4.01 13.02 7.99
N ALA A 130 -3.50 13.54 6.87
CA ALA A 130 -4.25 13.72 5.63
C ALA A 130 -3.53 13.06 4.46
N ILE A 131 -4.30 12.49 3.54
CA ILE A 131 -3.82 11.96 2.27
C ILE A 131 -3.47 13.13 1.37
N PRO A 132 -2.23 13.24 0.83
CA PRO A 132 -1.80 14.39 0.04
C PRO A 132 -2.62 14.60 -1.22
N ALA A 133 -2.87 15.85 -1.59
CA ALA A 133 -3.66 16.22 -2.76
C ALA A 133 -3.10 15.64 -4.07
N ASN A 134 -1.78 15.48 -4.22
CA ASN A 134 -1.19 14.85 -5.41
C ASN A 134 -1.62 13.40 -5.58
N LEU A 135 -1.75 12.63 -4.48
CA LEU A 135 -2.28 11.26 -4.56
C LEU A 135 -3.77 11.26 -4.88
N VAL A 136 -4.53 12.19 -4.29
CA VAL A 136 -5.95 12.38 -4.61
C VAL A 136 -6.13 12.67 -6.11
N ALA A 137 -5.35 13.60 -6.67
CA ALA A 137 -5.36 13.93 -8.09
C ALA A 137 -5.06 12.71 -8.98
N ALA A 138 -4.04 11.91 -8.61
CA ALA A 138 -3.69 10.71 -9.36
C ALA A 138 -4.80 9.66 -9.33
N VAL A 139 -5.46 9.45 -8.19
CA VAL A 139 -6.58 8.50 -8.07
C VAL A 139 -7.80 8.99 -8.85
N VAL A 140 -8.12 10.30 -8.82
CA VAL A 140 -9.20 10.90 -9.61
C VAL A 140 -8.94 10.70 -11.10
N ALA A 141 -7.74 11.03 -11.58
CA ALA A 141 -7.39 10.89 -12.99
C ALA A 141 -7.56 9.45 -13.51
N ARG A 142 -7.23 8.43 -12.70
CA ARG A 142 -7.45 7.02 -13.05
C ARG A 142 -8.94 6.66 -13.08
N ALA A 143 -9.70 7.16 -12.12
CA ALA A 143 -11.15 6.96 -12.10
C ALA A 143 -11.83 7.58 -13.34
N GLU A 144 -11.42 8.81 -13.74
CA GLU A 144 -11.91 9.48 -14.94
C GLU A 144 -11.50 8.75 -16.24
N ALA A 145 -10.35 8.10 -16.25
CA ALA A 145 -9.92 7.22 -17.33
C ALA A 145 -10.71 5.91 -17.42
N GLY A 146 -11.63 5.66 -16.48
CA GLY A 146 -12.47 4.47 -16.44
C GLY A 146 -11.78 3.24 -15.84
N GLU A 147 -10.64 3.42 -15.16
CA GLU A 147 -9.99 2.35 -14.43
C GLU A 147 -10.82 1.96 -13.19
N ASP A 148 -10.93 0.68 -12.91
CA ASP A 148 -11.71 0.16 -11.79
C ASP A 148 -10.90 -0.02 -10.51
N ARG A 149 -9.58 0.19 -10.60
CA ARG A 149 -8.62 0.12 -9.49
C ARG A 149 -7.43 1.06 -9.71
N PHE A 150 -6.87 1.54 -8.63
CA PHE A 150 -5.64 2.33 -8.65
C PHE A 150 -4.42 1.40 -8.73
N ALA A 151 -3.87 1.22 -9.93
CA ALA A 151 -2.71 0.40 -10.16
C ALA A 151 -1.43 1.12 -9.73
N ARG A 152 -0.63 0.47 -8.88
CA ARG A 152 0.67 0.97 -8.44
C ARG A 152 1.80 0.29 -9.19
N PRO A 153 2.84 1.02 -9.61
CA PRO A 153 4.04 0.41 -10.15
C PRO A 153 4.71 -0.50 -9.13
N TRP A 154 5.38 -1.52 -9.64
CA TRP A 154 6.23 -2.37 -8.84
C TRP A 154 7.66 -1.86 -8.88
N ALA A 155 8.27 -1.63 -7.72
CA ALA A 155 9.66 -1.21 -7.62
C ALA A 155 10.63 -2.40 -7.66
N GLY A 156 10.26 -3.52 -7.06
CA GLY A 156 11.12 -4.71 -6.97
C GLY A 156 12.41 -4.47 -6.20
N VAL A 157 12.37 -3.62 -5.18
CA VAL A 157 13.53 -3.26 -4.36
C VAL A 157 13.23 -3.43 -2.87
N SER A 158 14.27 -3.71 -2.09
CA SER A 158 14.29 -3.47 -0.66
C SER A 158 15.10 -2.21 -0.40
N ALA A 159 14.59 -1.32 0.42
CA ALA A 159 15.16 0.00 0.61
C ALA A 159 15.04 0.48 2.05
N GLN A 160 15.94 1.36 2.48
CA GLN A 160 15.93 1.99 3.80
C GLN A 160 16.40 3.44 3.71
N GLU A 161 16.06 4.24 4.72
CA GLU A 161 16.51 5.61 4.83
C GLU A 161 18.03 5.67 5.03
N VAL A 162 18.67 6.72 4.50
CA VAL A 162 20.08 6.98 4.72
C VAL A 162 20.23 7.73 6.04
N ASP A 163 20.94 7.13 6.98
CA ASP A 163 21.34 7.80 8.21
C ASP A 163 22.68 8.57 8.04
N ALA A 164 23.09 9.31 9.08
CA ALA A 164 24.31 10.12 9.02
C ALA A 164 25.59 9.28 8.81
N ALA A 165 25.66 8.08 9.40
CA ALA A 165 26.80 7.19 9.25
C ALA A 165 26.90 6.62 7.84
N MET A 166 25.76 6.24 7.26
CA MET A 166 25.68 5.80 5.85
C MET A 166 26.04 6.93 4.89
N ALA A 167 25.51 8.15 5.10
CA ALA A 167 25.82 9.31 4.26
C ALA A 167 27.32 9.60 4.23
N GLU A 168 28.00 9.55 5.38
CA GLU A 168 29.44 9.70 5.51
C GLU A 168 30.19 8.57 4.79
N ALA A 169 29.77 7.31 5.01
CA ALA A 169 30.40 6.14 4.41
C ALA A 169 30.36 6.12 2.89
N VAL A 170 29.27 6.64 2.27
CA VAL A 170 29.14 6.72 0.81
C VAL A 170 29.56 8.05 0.21
N GLY A 171 30.06 8.98 1.03
CA GLY A 171 30.52 10.30 0.60
C GLY A 171 29.40 11.23 0.11
N LEU A 172 28.17 11.03 0.58
CA LEU A 172 27.01 11.85 0.20
C LEU A 172 26.97 13.21 0.92
N GLY A 173 27.66 13.32 2.07
CA GLY A 173 27.66 14.53 2.91
C GLY A 173 26.43 14.64 3.82
N LEU A 174 26.36 15.75 4.57
CA LEU A 174 25.29 16.06 5.51
C LEU A 174 24.50 17.28 5.05
N PRO A 175 23.18 17.38 5.32
CA PRO A 175 22.35 16.38 6.03
C PRO A 175 22.18 15.08 5.21
N PRO A 176 21.91 13.92 5.89
CA PRO A 176 21.67 12.68 5.19
C PRO A 176 20.40 12.80 4.32
N ARG A 177 20.45 12.26 3.12
CA ARG A 177 19.35 12.30 2.14
C ARG A 177 19.34 11.06 1.31
N GLY A 178 18.17 10.76 0.72
CA GLY A 178 18.02 9.65 -0.20
C GLY A 178 17.66 8.33 0.47
N VAL A 179 17.48 7.33 -0.35
CA VAL A 179 17.04 5.98 -0.01
C VAL A 179 18.06 4.98 -0.53
N VAL A 180 18.74 4.26 0.36
CA VAL A 180 19.68 3.23 -0.04
C VAL A 180 18.95 1.95 -0.43
N LEU A 181 19.28 1.40 -1.59
CA LEU A 181 18.76 0.13 -2.09
C LEU A 181 19.58 -1.02 -1.50
N SER A 182 18.98 -1.83 -0.63
CA SER A 182 19.66 -2.99 -0.01
C SER A 182 19.57 -4.26 -0.86
N ALA A 183 18.51 -4.39 -1.66
CA ALA A 183 18.33 -5.49 -2.62
C ALA A 183 17.46 -5.07 -3.80
N LEU A 184 17.68 -5.67 -4.96
CA LEU A 184 16.86 -5.52 -6.16
C LEU A 184 16.48 -6.89 -6.69
N ALA A 185 15.20 -7.05 -7.06
CA ALA A 185 14.77 -8.22 -7.83
C ALA A 185 15.37 -8.16 -9.26
N PRO A 186 15.67 -9.28 -9.90
CA PRO A 186 16.25 -9.29 -11.26
C PRO A 186 15.39 -8.53 -12.29
N GLU A 187 14.08 -8.55 -12.14
CA GLU A 187 13.10 -7.91 -13.03
C GLU A 187 12.74 -6.47 -12.57
N SER A 188 13.41 -5.96 -11.54
CA SER A 188 13.16 -4.60 -11.03
C SER A 188 13.42 -3.56 -12.11
N PRO A 189 12.53 -2.57 -12.31
CA PRO A 189 12.78 -1.45 -13.20
C PRO A 189 14.04 -0.66 -12.81
N PHE A 190 14.37 -0.59 -11.52
CA PHE A 190 15.62 0.02 -11.04
C PHE A 190 16.86 -0.78 -11.49
N ALA A 191 16.79 -2.11 -11.45
CA ALA A 191 17.86 -2.95 -11.98
C ALA A 191 18.01 -2.77 -13.51
N ALA A 192 16.90 -2.69 -14.24
CA ALA A 192 16.89 -2.43 -15.68
C ALA A 192 17.47 -1.04 -16.02
N ALA A 193 17.28 -0.04 -15.15
CA ALA A 193 17.89 1.29 -15.29
C ALA A 193 19.38 1.33 -14.89
N GLY A 194 19.97 0.21 -14.43
CA GLY A 194 21.39 0.09 -14.11
C GLY A 194 21.73 0.33 -12.62
N LEU A 195 20.73 0.46 -11.76
CA LEU A 195 20.95 0.58 -10.32
C LEU A 195 21.33 -0.79 -9.72
N LYS A 196 22.04 -0.75 -8.58
CA LYS A 196 22.58 -1.93 -7.88
C LYS A 196 22.36 -1.80 -6.38
N PRO A 197 22.45 -2.89 -5.60
CA PRO A 197 22.53 -2.80 -4.15
C PRO A 197 23.66 -1.88 -3.70
N GLY A 198 23.40 -1.01 -2.75
CA GLY A 198 24.31 0.02 -2.25
C GLY A 198 24.14 1.41 -2.89
N ASP A 199 23.39 1.52 -3.99
CA ASP A 199 23.04 2.83 -4.56
C ASP A 199 22.08 3.59 -3.65
N VAL A 200 22.23 4.90 -3.61
CA VAL A 200 21.34 5.80 -2.88
C VAL A 200 20.50 6.60 -3.85
N VAL A 201 19.23 6.26 -4.00
CA VAL A 201 18.27 7.04 -4.79
C VAL A 201 18.03 8.36 -4.11
N THR A 202 18.31 9.48 -4.79
CA THR A 202 18.17 10.84 -4.26
C THR A 202 16.98 11.58 -4.85
N ALA A 203 16.58 11.24 -6.08
CA ALA A 203 15.40 11.86 -6.71
C ALA A 203 14.69 10.92 -7.69
N LEU A 204 13.39 11.10 -7.80
CA LEU A 204 12.51 10.49 -8.80
C LEU A 204 11.71 11.60 -9.49
N ASP A 205 11.72 11.62 -10.82
CA ASP A 205 11.07 12.65 -11.64
C ASP A 205 11.47 14.08 -11.21
N GLY A 206 12.75 14.29 -10.88
CA GLY A 206 13.28 15.56 -10.40
C GLY A 206 12.85 15.97 -8.98
N ARG A 207 12.09 15.13 -8.28
CA ARG A 207 11.64 15.36 -6.91
C ARG A 207 12.53 14.58 -5.94
N GLU A 208 13.03 15.26 -4.91
CA GLU A 208 13.78 14.60 -3.85
C GLU A 208 13.01 13.45 -3.23
N THR A 209 13.74 12.42 -2.81
CA THR A 209 13.17 11.19 -2.25
C THR A 209 14.06 10.73 -1.11
N ASN A 210 13.58 10.89 0.13
CA ASN A 210 14.39 10.72 1.34
C ASN A 210 13.97 9.52 2.20
N THR A 211 12.78 8.95 1.95
CA THR A 211 12.29 7.76 2.65
C THR A 211 11.76 6.72 1.68
N PRO A 212 11.79 5.41 2.03
CA PRO A 212 11.17 4.38 1.20
C PRO A 212 9.67 4.64 0.94
N GLN A 213 8.96 5.22 1.90
CA GLN A 213 7.55 5.55 1.79
C GLN A 213 7.34 6.69 0.78
N GLU A 214 8.19 7.71 0.81
CA GLU A 214 8.19 8.77 -0.19
C GLU A 214 8.48 8.23 -1.57
N MET A 215 9.47 7.35 -1.71
CA MET A 215 9.76 6.67 -2.97
C MET A 215 8.52 5.93 -3.52
N MET A 216 7.84 5.14 -2.67
CA MET A 216 6.64 4.42 -3.09
C MET A 216 5.47 5.36 -3.42
N PHE A 217 5.33 6.48 -2.71
CA PHE A 217 4.37 7.53 -3.02
C PHE A 217 4.65 8.17 -4.39
N ARG A 218 5.91 8.56 -4.67
CA ARG A 218 6.31 9.10 -5.98
C ARG A 218 5.97 8.13 -7.11
N LEU A 219 6.32 6.86 -6.94
CA LEU A 219 5.98 5.83 -7.93
C LEU A 219 4.46 5.70 -8.12
N ALA A 220 3.69 5.74 -7.03
CA ALA A 220 2.23 5.59 -7.09
C ALA A 220 1.55 6.71 -7.89
N ILE A 221 1.95 7.97 -7.69
CA ILE A 221 1.38 9.12 -8.43
C ILE A 221 1.77 9.10 -9.90
N LEU A 222 2.97 8.62 -10.24
CA LEU A 222 3.41 8.47 -11.64
C LEU A 222 2.63 7.37 -12.36
N GLY A 223 2.36 6.27 -11.68
CA GLY A 223 1.63 5.12 -12.22
C GLY A 223 2.51 4.19 -13.06
N PRO A 224 1.99 2.98 -13.39
CA PRO A 224 2.67 2.04 -14.26
C PRO A 224 2.81 2.61 -15.68
N GLU A 225 3.84 2.14 -16.42
CA GLU A 225 4.20 2.55 -17.79
C GLU A 225 4.80 3.95 -17.93
N ALA A 226 4.80 4.78 -16.89
CA ALA A 226 5.50 6.05 -16.91
C ALA A 226 7.02 5.83 -17.07
N THR A 227 7.67 6.71 -17.84
CA THR A 227 9.14 6.74 -17.96
C THR A 227 9.62 8.08 -17.44
N VAL A 228 10.41 8.06 -16.38
CA VAL A 228 10.85 9.24 -15.64
C VAL A 228 12.35 9.17 -15.33
N PRO A 229 13.03 10.30 -15.11
CA PRO A 229 14.40 10.29 -14.64
C PRO A 229 14.46 9.77 -13.19
N VAL A 230 15.42 8.88 -12.91
CA VAL A 230 15.88 8.50 -11.58
C VAL A 230 17.29 9.02 -11.38
N THR A 231 17.53 9.68 -10.26
CA THR A 231 18.85 10.16 -9.86
C THR A 231 19.32 9.40 -8.63
N TRP A 232 20.59 8.96 -8.64
CA TRP A 232 21.16 8.23 -7.51
C TRP A 232 22.64 8.55 -7.32
N TRP A 233 23.13 8.30 -6.11
CA TRP A 233 24.51 8.43 -5.71
C TRP A 233 25.21 7.07 -5.67
N ARG A 234 26.39 6.97 -6.28
CA ARG A 234 27.23 5.77 -6.26
C ARG A 234 28.71 6.15 -6.25
N ASN A 235 29.46 5.66 -5.25
CA ASN A 235 30.92 5.84 -5.17
C ASN A 235 31.40 7.30 -5.27
N GLY A 236 30.68 8.25 -4.70
CA GLY A 236 31.06 9.65 -4.73
C GLY A 236 30.54 10.43 -5.95
N GLU A 237 29.77 9.83 -6.81
CA GLU A 237 29.27 10.45 -8.05
C GLU A 237 27.74 10.39 -8.13
N GLU A 238 27.13 11.45 -8.65
CA GLU A 238 25.72 11.49 -8.99
C GLU A 238 25.50 10.94 -10.41
N MET A 239 24.55 10.03 -10.52
CA MET A 239 24.18 9.36 -11.77
C MET A 239 22.69 9.55 -12.07
N THR A 240 22.33 9.55 -13.33
CA THR A 240 20.93 9.65 -13.77
C THR A 240 20.66 8.70 -14.92
N ALA A 241 19.48 8.08 -14.92
CA ALA A 241 18.98 7.26 -16.04
C ALA A 241 17.46 7.39 -16.17
N SER A 242 16.94 6.91 -17.31
CA SER A 242 15.50 6.75 -17.49
C SER A 242 15.01 5.48 -16.78
N LEU A 243 14.02 5.62 -15.92
CA LEU A 243 13.33 4.56 -15.21
C LEU A 243 11.95 4.36 -15.85
N THR A 244 11.73 3.23 -16.50
CA THR A 244 10.40 2.86 -17.00
C THR A 244 9.68 2.00 -15.96
N LEU A 245 8.60 2.54 -15.40
CA LEU A 245 7.83 1.88 -14.36
C LEU A 245 7.00 0.74 -14.96
N ILE A 246 6.88 -0.35 -14.22
CA ILE A 246 6.13 -1.54 -14.65
C ILE A 246 5.05 -1.90 -13.64
N ALA A 247 4.00 -2.55 -14.12
CA ALA A 247 3.04 -3.22 -13.24
C ALA A 247 3.73 -4.38 -12.50
N PRO A 248 3.21 -4.79 -11.32
CA PRO A 248 3.74 -5.96 -10.60
C PRO A 248 3.75 -7.20 -11.51
N PRO A 249 4.93 -7.82 -11.76
CA PRO A 249 5.05 -8.95 -12.68
C PRO A 249 4.41 -10.23 -12.09
N ASP A 250 3.77 -11.03 -12.96
CA ASP A 250 3.32 -12.38 -12.61
C ASP A 250 4.48 -13.39 -12.78
N SER A 251 5.60 -13.09 -12.13
CA SER A 251 6.83 -13.86 -12.17
C SER A 251 7.38 -14.08 -10.74
N PRO A 252 7.75 -15.31 -10.36
CA PRO A 252 7.42 -16.55 -11.09
C PRO A 252 5.89 -16.70 -11.25
N PRO A 253 5.41 -17.44 -12.27
CA PRO A 253 3.96 -17.58 -12.52
C PRO A 253 3.19 -17.98 -11.26
N ARG A 254 1.98 -17.42 -11.08
CA ARG A 254 1.13 -17.72 -9.92
C ARG A 254 0.65 -19.16 -9.83
N ASP A 255 0.72 -19.90 -10.93
CA ASP A 255 0.46 -21.35 -10.98
C ASP A 255 -0.89 -21.71 -10.34
N ARG A 256 -1.97 -21.06 -10.82
CA ARG A 256 -3.31 -21.22 -10.27
C ARG A 256 -3.77 -22.67 -10.43
N THR A 257 -3.92 -23.37 -9.32
CA THR A 257 -4.18 -24.80 -9.28
C THR A 257 -5.41 -25.10 -8.43
N THR A 258 -6.38 -25.83 -9.00
CA THR A 258 -7.52 -26.36 -8.23
C THR A 258 -7.12 -27.70 -7.62
N VAL A 259 -7.31 -27.84 -6.31
CA VAL A 259 -7.02 -29.11 -5.60
C VAL A 259 -8.00 -30.17 -6.08
N PRO A 260 -7.51 -31.34 -6.58
CA PRO A 260 -8.35 -32.43 -7.06
C PRO A 260 -9.38 -32.94 -6.04
N ALA A 261 -10.55 -33.35 -6.53
CA ALA A 261 -11.68 -33.77 -5.69
C ALA A 261 -11.40 -34.99 -4.78
N ALA A 262 -10.39 -35.80 -5.09
CA ALA A 262 -9.99 -36.96 -4.30
C ALA A 262 -9.06 -36.61 -3.11
N LEU A 263 -8.64 -35.35 -2.96
CA LEU A 263 -7.67 -34.93 -1.96
C LEU A 263 -8.32 -34.19 -0.79
N ALA A 264 -7.60 -34.12 0.32
CA ALA A 264 -8.06 -33.63 1.60
C ALA A 264 -8.49 -32.14 1.65
N LEU A 265 -8.08 -31.33 0.71
CA LEU A 265 -8.49 -29.93 0.56
C LEU A 265 -9.25 -29.72 -0.78
N ALA A 266 -10.01 -30.72 -1.19
CA ALA A 266 -10.81 -30.65 -2.41
C ALA A 266 -11.71 -29.39 -2.44
N GLY A 267 -11.70 -28.69 -3.58
CA GLY A 267 -12.44 -27.45 -3.76
C GLY A 267 -11.68 -26.18 -3.39
N ALA A 268 -10.44 -26.29 -2.91
CA ALA A 268 -9.55 -25.12 -2.78
C ALA A 268 -8.91 -24.79 -4.14
N VAL A 269 -8.78 -23.50 -4.43
CA VAL A 269 -7.96 -22.95 -5.52
C VAL A 269 -6.75 -22.29 -4.90
N LEU A 270 -5.57 -22.70 -5.31
CA LEU A 270 -4.29 -22.32 -4.78
C LEU A 270 -3.52 -21.46 -5.79
N GLU A 271 -2.82 -20.44 -5.32
CA GLU A 271 -1.95 -19.60 -6.13
C GLU A 271 -0.59 -19.41 -5.45
N ARG A 272 0.49 -19.44 -6.19
CA ARG A 272 1.81 -19.01 -5.69
C ARG A 272 1.77 -17.52 -5.44
N ILE A 273 2.26 -17.09 -4.28
CA ILE A 273 2.43 -15.68 -3.98
C ILE A 273 3.64 -15.15 -4.77
N ASN A 274 3.39 -14.16 -5.62
CA ASN A 274 4.34 -13.41 -6.42
C ASN A 274 3.99 -11.92 -6.40
N PRO A 275 4.75 -11.01 -7.02
CA PRO A 275 4.47 -9.58 -7.01
C PRO A 275 3.04 -9.22 -7.46
N ALA A 276 2.52 -9.85 -8.51
CA ALA A 276 1.16 -9.59 -9.00
C ALA A 276 0.10 -10.01 -7.96
N VAL A 277 0.23 -11.19 -7.35
CA VAL A 277 -0.69 -11.69 -6.31
C VAL A 277 -0.61 -10.81 -5.06
N ILE A 278 0.59 -10.36 -4.65
CA ILE A 278 0.77 -9.42 -3.54
C ILE A 278 -0.01 -8.13 -3.80
N ALA A 279 0.12 -7.55 -4.99
CA ALA A 279 -0.57 -6.32 -5.36
C ALA A 279 -2.09 -6.49 -5.49
N GLU A 280 -2.55 -7.57 -6.15
CA GLU A 280 -3.97 -7.84 -6.35
C GLU A 280 -4.73 -8.14 -5.06
N LYS A 281 -4.07 -8.83 -4.13
CA LYS A 281 -4.67 -9.27 -2.85
C LYS A 281 -4.30 -8.37 -1.67
N ASN A 282 -3.54 -7.31 -1.93
CA ASN A 282 -3.03 -6.39 -0.91
C ASN A 282 -2.32 -7.12 0.24
N LEU A 283 -1.46 -8.10 -0.10
CA LEU A 283 -0.68 -8.85 0.86
C LEU A 283 0.54 -8.05 1.35
N PRO A 284 1.13 -8.40 2.51
CA PRO A 284 2.44 -7.88 2.90
C PRO A 284 3.49 -8.08 1.80
N GLN A 285 4.41 -7.11 1.63
CA GLN A 285 5.42 -7.15 0.55
C GLN A 285 6.37 -8.35 0.65
N ASP A 286 6.56 -8.86 1.85
CA ASP A 286 7.38 -10.02 2.17
C ASP A 286 6.58 -11.32 2.22
N ALA A 287 5.29 -11.30 1.88
CA ALA A 287 4.44 -12.48 1.87
C ALA A 287 5.00 -13.54 0.92
N LYS A 288 5.07 -14.77 1.41
CA LYS A 288 5.59 -15.94 0.68
C LYS A 288 4.71 -17.15 0.98
N GLY A 289 4.73 -18.13 0.07
CA GLY A 289 3.99 -19.38 0.22
C GLY A 289 2.88 -19.52 -0.81
N VAL A 290 1.84 -20.22 -0.44
CA VAL A 290 0.71 -20.57 -1.31
C VAL A 290 -0.55 -19.90 -0.77
N LEU A 291 -1.11 -18.97 -1.55
CA LEU A 291 -2.38 -18.32 -1.24
C LEU A 291 -3.55 -19.25 -1.56
N VAL A 292 -4.50 -19.33 -0.66
CA VAL A 292 -5.82 -19.89 -0.91
C VAL A 292 -6.69 -18.82 -1.57
N ALA A 293 -6.83 -18.88 -2.89
CA ALA A 293 -7.57 -17.88 -3.66
C ALA A 293 -9.08 -18.04 -3.53
N GLU A 294 -9.54 -19.30 -3.58
CA GLU A 294 -10.96 -19.68 -3.48
C GLU A 294 -11.11 -20.96 -2.67
N VAL A 295 -12.27 -21.11 -2.03
CA VAL A 295 -12.57 -22.26 -1.19
C VAL A 295 -13.97 -22.77 -1.48
N GLY A 296 -14.10 -24.08 -1.66
CA GLY A 296 -15.38 -24.79 -1.82
C GLY A 296 -15.26 -26.20 -1.26
N GLY A 297 -16.38 -26.94 -1.26
CA GLY A 297 -16.42 -28.36 -0.89
C GLY A 297 -15.75 -28.67 0.45
N LEU A 298 -14.96 -29.74 0.49
CA LEU A 298 -14.30 -30.23 1.68
C LEU A 298 -13.34 -29.20 2.30
N ALA A 299 -12.67 -28.39 1.48
CA ALA A 299 -11.76 -27.35 1.99
C ALA A 299 -12.49 -26.32 2.88
N ALA A 300 -13.74 -25.95 2.53
CA ALA A 300 -14.57 -25.08 3.36
C ALA A 300 -15.01 -25.77 4.66
N GLU A 301 -15.40 -27.04 4.58
CA GLU A 301 -15.85 -27.84 5.74
C GLU A 301 -14.76 -28.00 6.80
N VAL A 302 -13.50 -28.12 6.38
CA VAL A 302 -12.36 -28.23 7.31
C VAL A 302 -11.88 -26.89 7.85
N GLY A 303 -12.52 -25.78 7.47
CA GLY A 303 -12.27 -24.46 8.01
C GLY A 303 -11.19 -23.64 7.28
N LEU A 304 -10.77 -24.06 6.08
CA LEU A 304 -9.93 -23.25 5.21
C LEU A 304 -10.74 -22.03 4.70
N ALA A 305 -10.11 -20.90 4.52
CA ALA A 305 -10.79 -19.68 4.06
C ALA A 305 -10.00 -19.00 2.94
N PRO A 306 -10.69 -18.27 2.03
CA PRO A 306 -10.02 -17.42 1.07
C PRO A 306 -9.14 -16.38 1.79
N GLY A 307 -7.92 -16.17 1.28
CA GLY A 307 -6.94 -15.29 1.90
C GLY A 307 -6.00 -15.98 2.91
N ASP A 308 -6.23 -17.25 3.25
CA ASP A 308 -5.26 -18.02 4.02
C ASP A 308 -3.98 -18.22 3.19
N ILE A 309 -2.82 -18.15 3.85
CA ILE A 309 -1.54 -18.52 3.24
C ILE A 309 -1.12 -19.86 3.82
N LEU A 310 -1.06 -20.90 2.99
CA LEU A 310 -0.59 -22.22 3.37
C LEU A 310 0.92 -22.18 3.63
N LEU A 311 1.32 -22.62 4.80
CA LEU A 311 2.73 -22.71 5.20
C LEU A 311 3.23 -24.15 5.18
N GLN A 312 2.44 -25.08 5.74
CA GLN A 312 2.80 -26.50 5.87
C GLN A 312 1.56 -27.38 5.78
N ILE A 313 1.75 -28.60 5.25
CA ILE A 313 0.78 -29.69 5.27
C ILE A 313 1.47 -30.90 5.89
N ASN A 314 0.95 -31.42 7.01
CA ASN A 314 1.52 -32.52 7.80
C ASN A 314 3.01 -32.34 8.15
N GLY A 315 3.41 -31.07 8.43
CA GLY A 315 4.81 -30.71 8.74
C GLY A 315 5.71 -30.52 7.52
N GLN A 316 5.23 -30.79 6.32
CA GLN A 316 5.95 -30.51 5.08
C GLN A 316 5.67 -29.07 4.63
N ALA A 317 6.73 -28.27 4.47
CA ALA A 317 6.62 -26.91 3.98
C ALA A 317 6.12 -26.89 2.53
N VAL A 318 5.25 -25.94 2.19
CA VAL A 318 4.74 -25.72 0.84
C VAL A 318 5.11 -24.34 0.35
N ALA A 319 5.80 -24.26 -0.78
CA ALA A 319 6.21 -23.01 -1.42
C ALA A 319 5.46 -22.76 -2.74
N THR A 320 4.90 -23.80 -3.33
CA THR A 320 4.18 -23.76 -4.59
C THR A 320 2.85 -24.51 -4.50
N PRO A 321 1.85 -24.21 -5.34
CA PRO A 321 0.63 -25.01 -5.43
C PRO A 321 0.91 -26.48 -5.71
N SER A 322 1.92 -26.78 -6.53
CA SER A 322 2.35 -28.15 -6.82
C SER A 322 2.87 -28.88 -5.58
N ASP A 323 3.62 -28.20 -4.69
CA ASP A 323 4.08 -28.79 -3.43
C ASP A 323 2.89 -29.13 -2.54
N ALA A 324 1.90 -28.25 -2.46
CA ALA A 324 0.68 -28.47 -1.70
C ALA A 324 -0.08 -29.71 -2.21
N VAL A 325 -0.27 -29.83 -3.53
CA VAL A 325 -0.91 -31.00 -4.14
C VAL A 325 -0.10 -32.27 -3.88
N ALA A 326 1.21 -32.24 -4.03
CA ALA A 326 2.09 -33.38 -3.76
C ALA A 326 2.03 -33.82 -2.29
N ALA A 327 2.01 -32.88 -1.35
CA ALA A 327 1.85 -33.20 0.07
C ALA A 327 0.49 -33.84 0.37
N LEU A 328 -0.58 -33.37 -0.30
CA LEU A 328 -1.93 -33.96 -0.16
C LEU A 328 -2.03 -35.36 -0.78
N GLN A 329 -1.27 -35.65 -1.84
CA GLN A 329 -1.23 -36.98 -2.48
C GLN A 329 -0.57 -38.07 -1.63
N GLN A 330 0.25 -37.69 -0.64
CA GLN A 330 0.86 -38.70 0.28
C GLN A 330 -0.20 -39.45 1.09
N GLY A 331 -1.43 -38.93 1.13
CA GLY A 331 -2.55 -39.56 1.76
C GLY A 331 -2.52 -39.52 3.30
N GLY A 332 -3.56 -40.04 3.91
CA GLY A 332 -3.69 -40.10 5.36
C GLY A 332 -5.12 -39.88 5.83
N ARG A 333 -5.42 -40.39 7.04
CA ARG A 333 -6.73 -40.17 7.68
C ARG A 333 -6.72 -38.95 8.62
N ARG A 334 -5.54 -38.44 8.99
CA ARG A 334 -5.38 -37.27 9.88
C ARG A 334 -4.55 -36.26 9.17
N TRP A 335 -5.05 -35.04 9.20
CA TRP A 335 -4.43 -33.90 8.51
C TRP A 335 -4.15 -32.77 9.49
N GLN A 336 -2.99 -32.16 9.31
CA GLN A 336 -2.62 -30.91 9.95
C GLN A 336 -2.20 -29.93 8.86
N VAL A 337 -2.87 -28.80 8.80
CA VAL A 337 -2.57 -27.73 7.84
C VAL A 337 -2.27 -26.46 8.63
N ASP A 338 -1.07 -25.95 8.48
CA ASP A 338 -0.63 -24.72 9.10
C ASP A 338 -0.78 -23.58 8.10
N VAL A 339 -1.56 -22.57 8.47
CA VAL A 339 -1.85 -21.40 7.63
C VAL A 339 -1.55 -20.11 8.38
N LEU A 340 -1.33 -19.04 7.62
CA LEU A 340 -1.35 -17.67 8.13
C LEU A 340 -2.68 -17.04 7.72
N ARG A 341 -3.52 -16.70 8.69
CA ARG A 341 -4.81 -16.02 8.48
C ARG A 341 -4.74 -14.60 9.04
N GLN A 342 -4.83 -13.60 8.19
CA GLN A 342 -4.72 -12.19 8.60
C GLN A 342 -3.45 -11.90 9.44
N GLY A 343 -2.32 -12.47 9.06
CA GLY A 343 -1.04 -12.33 9.76
C GLY A 343 -0.90 -13.19 11.03
N GLN A 344 -1.93 -13.94 11.44
CA GLN A 344 -1.89 -14.81 12.62
C GLN A 344 -1.73 -16.27 12.23
N PRO A 345 -0.79 -17.01 12.84
CA PRO A 345 -0.65 -18.43 12.58
C PRO A 345 -1.87 -19.20 13.12
N LEU A 346 -2.43 -20.06 12.27
CA LEU A 346 -3.55 -20.91 12.59
C LEU A 346 -3.23 -22.36 12.16
N ARG A 347 -3.57 -23.32 13.01
CA ARG A 347 -3.42 -24.74 12.71
C ARG A 347 -4.76 -25.42 12.61
N LEU A 348 -5.08 -25.90 11.43
CA LEU A 348 -6.27 -26.68 11.15
C LEU A 348 -5.93 -28.17 11.34
N ARG A 349 -6.76 -28.91 12.11
CA ARG A 349 -6.62 -30.36 12.31
C ARG A 349 -7.95 -31.03 12.03
N PHE A 350 -7.94 -31.97 11.14
CA PHE A 350 -9.15 -32.69 10.74
C PHE A 350 -8.86 -34.15 10.36
N ARG A 351 -9.93 -34.91 10.16
CA ARG A 351 -9.88 -36.30 9.76
C ARG A 351 -10.84 -36.54 8.63
N ILE A 352 -10.40 -37.25 7.61
CA ILE A 352 -11.19 -37.70 6.46
C ILE A 352 -11.29 -39.22 6.48
#